data_42e848afecaa141205fa81769715017b
#
_entry.id   42e848afecaa141205fa81769715017b
#
_cell.length_a   1.000
_cell.length_b   1.000
_cell.length_c   1.000
_cell.angle_alpha   90.00
_cell.angle_beta   90.00
_cell.angle_gamma   90.00
#
_symmetry.space_group_name_H-M   'P 1'
#
loop_
_entity.id
_entity.type
_entity.pdbx_description
1 polymer ?
#
loop_
_entity_poly.entity_id
_entity_poly.type
_entity_poly.pdbx_seq_one_letter_code
_entity_poly.pdbx_strand_id
1 'polypeptide(L)'
;MKVVWLLLLQFRNHGRLEARFEPGVNAVVGPNGAGKTNVLEALDMAVTGRSHRARREVEVVQFGADWALVRAALQGAGREHRLEVRVDRTGLKHLRADGVPTSRSGFLGRAVTLWSGPEDTQVVAGPAAERRQLLDGLLCQLSPSYYDTLLRYHRVVRHRNRLLRAQAPPQVLEVWDEQLVDLGTRVVERRSKLVDRMRGPAAEWAERLGCGVVGVRYLPGCPPDPQMARERLARLRREEYRRGVSLVGPHRDELEIRLDAADARTFASRGQQRGVVLALRLAEREVVREELGEDPVLLLDDVVADLDRERTRRLMRALEGGPQVVATATDRLEFPCDHVVALGSEVAC
;
A
#
# COMPACT_ATOMS: atom_id res chain seq x y z
N MET A 1 -6.11 -8.35 13.39
CA MET A 1 -4.74 -7.90 13.78
C MET A 1 -4.82 -6.59 14.53
N LYS A 2 -3.84 -6.28 15.42
CA LYS A 2 -3.85 -5.04 16.23
C LYS A 2 -2.43 -4.54 16.44
N VAL A 3 -2.23 -3.25 16.33
CA VAL A 3 -1.06 -2.55 16.87
C VAL A 3 -1.32 -2.34 18.36
N VAL A 4 -0.35 -2.68 19.21
CA VAL A 4 -0.44 -2.52 20.67
C VAL A 4 0.39 -1.32 21.10
N TRP A 5 1.55 -1.12 20.48
CA TRP A 5 2.53 -0.13 20.88
C TRP A 5 3.42 0.31 19.73
N LEU A 6 3.84 1.57 19.76
CA LEU A 6 4.74 2.19 18.79
C LEU A 6 5.80 3.01 19.53
N LEU A 7 7.06 2.89 19.13
CA LEU A 7 8.16 3.77 19.50
C LEU A 7 8.81 4.37 18.26
N LEU A 8 8.92 5.66 18.24
CA LEU A 8 9.64 6.44 17.23
C LEU A 8 10.84 7.11 17.89
N LEU A 9 12.01 7.04 17.27
CA LEU A 9 13.18 7.81 17.63
C LEU A 9 13.71 8.49 16.37
N GLN A 10 13.88 9.80 16.41
CA GLN A 10 14.44 10.62 15.33
C GLN A 10 13.75 10.39 13.98
N PHE A 11 12.44 10.17 14.01
CA PHE A 11 11.62 9.89 12.85
C PHE A 11 10.82 11.13 12.43
N ARG A 12 11.06 11.64 11.22
CA ARG A 12 10.41 12.83 10.66
C ARG A 12 10.57 14.03 11.63
N ASN A 13 9.46 14.53 12.19
CA ASN A 13 9.47 15.62 13.18
C ASN A 13 9.50 15.12 14.63
N HIS A 14 9.47 13.81 14.87
CA HIS A 14 9.47 13.24 16.21
C HIS A 14 10.89 12.90 16.66
N GLY A 15 11.44 13.63 17.63
CA GLY A 15 12.69 13.26 18.30
C GLY A 15 12.53 11.96 19.09
N ARG A 16 11.46 11.88 19.89
CA ARG A 16 10.99 10.67 20.57
C ARG A 16 9.47 10.73 20.68
N LEU A 17 8.81 9.62 20.31
CA LEU A 17 7.39 9.42 20.56
C LEU A 17 7.17 7.97 20.99
N GLU A 18 6.38 7.78 22.04
CA GLU A 18 5.89 6.48 22.47
C GLU A 18 4.36 6.54 22.55
N ALA A 19 3.68 5.59 21.93
CA ALA A 19 2.23 5.54 21.88
C ALA A 19 1.71 4.13 22.10
N ARG A 20 0.59 4.00 22.79
CA ARG A 20 -0.17 2.76 22.92
C ARG A 20 -1.48 2.89 22.18
N PHE A 21 -1.98 1.77 21.68
CA PHE A 21 -3.22 1.69 20.93
C PHE A 21 -4.10 0.61 21.51
N GLU A 22 -5.40 0.87 21.53
CA GLU A 22 -6.41 -0.03 22.04
C GLU A 22 -7.18 -0.69 20.88
N PRO A 23 -7.91 -1.80 21.13
CA PRO A 23 -8.85 -2.32 20.14
C PRO A 23 -9.89 -1.26 19.73
N GLY A 24 -10.41 -1.37 18.49
CA GLY A 24 -11.40 -0.43 17.97
C GLY A 24 -10.77 0.82 17.36
N VAL A 25 -11.41 1.97 17.54
CA VAL A 25 -11.04 3.25 16.89
C VAL A 25 -10.12 4.07 17.78
N ASN A 26 -8.89 4.32 17.30
CA ASN A 26 -7.89 5.16 17.95
C ASN A 26 -7.76 6.48 17.17
N ALA A 27 -7.91 7.61 17.85
CA ALA A 27 -7.72 8.93 17.28
C ALA A 27 -6.34 9.49 17.64
N VAL A 28 -5.51 9.79 16.64
CA VAL A 28 -4.26 10.53 16.80
C VAL A 28 -4.59 12.01 16.66
N VAL A 29 -4.52 12.75 17.76
CA VAL A 29 -5.00 14.14 17.86
C VAL A 29 -3.84 15.09 18.14
N GLY A 30 -3.89 16.27 17.57
CA GLY A 30 -2.92 17.34 17.81
C GLY A 30 -3.02 18.45 16.76
N PRO A 31 -2.34 19.59 17.00
CA PRO A 31 -2.36 20.71 16.08
C PRO A 31 -1.80 20.35 14.71
N ASN A 32 -2.06 21.20 13.73
CA ASN A 32 -1.46 21.03 12.40
C ASN A 32 0.07 21.11 12.49
N GLY A 33 0.76 20.18 11.84
CA GLY A 33 2.22 20.05 11.93
C GLY A 33 2.72 19.23 13.13
N ALA A 34 1.87 18.79 14.07
CA ALA A 34 2.27 17.94 15.20
C ALA A 34 2.84 16.57 14.77
N GLY A 35 2.65 16.17 13.52
CA GLY A 35 3.16 14.90 13.01
C GLY A 35 2.18 13.74 13.08
N LYS A 36 0.88 14.00 13.12
CA LYS A 36 -0.18 12.97 13.12
C LYS A 36 0.00 11.98 11.97
N THR A 37 0.10 12.48 10.74
CA THR A 37 0.39 11.69 9.54
C THR A 37 1.68 10.88 9.67
N ASN A 38 2.71 11.43 10.34
CA ASN A 38 3.99 10.74 10.53
C ASN A 38 3.88 9.55 11.48
N VAL A 39 2.96 9.59 12.45
CA VAL A 39 2.63 8.44 13.31
C VAL A 39 2.00 7.31 12.48
N LEU A 40 1.03 7.62 11.63
CA LEU A 40 0.42 6.63 10.76
C LEU A 40 1.41 6.09 9.72
N GLU A 41 2.25 6.95 9.12
CA GLU A 41 3.34 6.56 8.22
C GLU A 41 4.30 5.57 8.92
N ALA A 42 4.62 5.82 10.18
CA ALA A 42 5.48 4.93 10.96
C ALA A 42 4.83 3.58 11.25
N LEU A 43 3.53 3.54 11.55
CA LEU A 43 2.79 2.30 11.72
C LEU A 43 2.78 1.46 10.43
N ASP A 44 2.51 2.09 9.29
CA ASP A 44 2.58 1.41 7.98
C ASP A 44 4.01 0.92 7.69
N MET A 45 5.02 1.77 7.95
CA MET A 45 6.42 1.42 7.77
C MET A 45 6.86 0.27 8.69
N ALA A 46 6.33 0.19 9.92
CA ALA A 46 6.61 -0.89 10.85
C ALA A 46 6.11 -2.25 10.33
N VAL A 47 5.07 -2.28 9.51
CA VAL A 47 4.49 -3.50 8.93
C VAL A 47 5.11 -3.80 7.56
N THR A 48 5.23 -2.80 6.69
CA THR A 48 5.67 -2.99 5.30
C THR A 48 7.18 -2.95 5.11
N GLY A 49 7.92 -2.48 6.14
CA GLY A 49 9.36 -2.29 6.08
C GLY A 49 9.81 -1.13 5.18
N ARG A 50 8.89 -0.24 4.76
CA ARG A 50 9.22 0.98 4.00
C ARG A 50 8.18 2.08 4.22
N SER A 51 8.57 3.33 4.08
CA SER A 51 7.60 4.41 3.96
C SER A 51 6.98 4.42 2.56
N HIS A 52 5.66 4.59 2.47
CA HIS A 52 4.95 4.81 1.21
C HIS A 52 5.07 6.26 0.72
N ARG A 53 5.38 7.22 1.61
CA ARG A 53 5.51 8.66 1.34
C ARG A 53 6.93 9.08 0.95
N ALA A 54 7.96 8.39 1.47
CA ALA A 54 9.35 8.72 1.19
C ALA A 54 9.78 8.22 -0.19
N ARG A 55 10.35 9.10 -1.00
CA ARG A 55 11.00 8.73 -2.27
C ARG A 55 12.34 8.05 -2.03
N ARG A 56 13.08 8.50 -1.03
CA ARG A 56 14.34 7.91 -0.57
C ARG A 56 14.22 7.56 0.91
N GLU A 57 14.74 6.43 1.32
CA GLU A 57 14.65 5.93 2.70
C GLU A 57 15.17 6.96 3.72
N VAL A 58 16.20 7.75 3.39
CA VAL A 58 16.76 8.77 4.28
C VAL A 58 15.76 9.88 4.64
N GLU A 59 14.72 10.10 3.86
CA GLU A 59 13.73 11.17 4.10
C GLU A 59 12.91 10.96 5.38
N VAL A 60 12.92 9.76 5.97
CA VAL A 60 12.26 9.48 7.25
C VAL A 60 13.13 9.88 8.45
N VAL A 61 14.43 10.10 8.24
CA VAL A 61 15.36 10.52 9.32
C VAL A 61 15.12 11.98 9.64
N GLN A 62 14.97 12.29 10.93
CA GLN A 62 14.78 13.65 11.41
C GLN A 62 15.94 14.54 10.95
N PHE A 63 15.64 15.78 10.57
CA PHE A 63 16.67 16.74 10.18
C PHE A 63 17.70 16.93 11.29
N GLY A 64 18.98 16.80 10.96
CA GLY A 64 20.09 16.88 11.92
C GLY A 64 20.43 15.57 12.63
N ALA A 65 19.60 14.52 12.52
CA ALA A 65 19.86 13.21 13.14
C ALA A 65 20.67 12.28 12.22
N ASP A 66 21.31 11.28 12.80
CA ASP A 66 22.14 10.31 12.07
C ASP A 66 21.35 9.07 11.64
N TRP A 67 20.22 8.80 12.28
CA TRP A 67 19.37 7.63 12.04
C TRP A 67 17.95 7.89 12.52
N ALA A 68 17.03 7.08 12.07
CA ALA A 68 15.67 6.98 12.58
C ALA A 68 15.34 5.53 12.96
N LEU A 69 14.50 5.35 13.97
CA LEU A 69 14.00 4.06 14.41
C LEU A 69 12.48 4.11 14.53
N VAL A 70 11.85 3.09 13.94
CA VAL A 70 10.46 2.74 14.15
C VAL A 70 10.41 1.34 14.74
N ARG A 71 9.78 1.18 15.90
CA ARG A 71 9.56 -0.13 16.54
C ARG A 71 8.08 -0.24 16.91
N ALA A 72 7.46 -1.35 16.56
CA ALA A 72 6.07 -1.61 16.92
C ALA A 72 5.89 -3.01 17.46
N ALA A 73 4.94 -3.16 18.40
CA ALA A 73 4.39 -4.43 18.82
C ALA A 73 3.00 -4.60 18.22
N LEU A 74 2.79 -5.72 17.54
CA LEU A 74 1.54 -6.05 16.86
C LEU A 74 1.06 -7.43 17.32
N GLN A 75 -0.25 -7.60 17.44
CA GLN A 75 -0.89 -8.89 17.65
C GLN A 75 -1.56 -9.33 16.34
N GLY A 76 -1.24 -10.55 15.89
CA GLY A 76 -1.84 -11.18 14.71
C GLY A 76 -1.51 -12.67 14.67
N ALA A 77 -2.33 -13.45 14.00
CA ALA A 77 -2.17 -14.91 13.92
C ALA A 77 -1.99 -15.59 15.30
N GLY A 78 -2.69 -15.07 16.32
CA GLY A 78 -2.65 -15.61 17.69
C GLY A 78 -1.37 -15.33 18.49
N ARG A 79 -0.46 -14.49 17.99
CA ARG A 79 0.80 -14.14 18.68
C ARG A 79 1.16 -12.67 18.57
N GLU A 80 2.07 -12.22 19.46
CA GLU A 80 2.69 -10.91 19.37
C GLU A 80 3.91 -10.97 18.44
N HIS A 81 4.05 -9.94 17.61
CA HIS A 81 5.23 -9.68 16.78
C HIS A 81 5.85 -8.35 17.16
N ARG A 82 7.16 -8.33 17.29
CA ARG A 82 7.94 -7.09 17.48
C ARG A 82 8.70 -6.77 16.21
N LEU A 83 8.29 -5.73 15.53
CA LEU A 83 8.86 -5.31 14.27
C LEU A 83 9.67 -4.01 14.47
N GLU A 84 10.87 -3.97 13.88
CA GLU A 84 11.77 -2.85 13.97
C GLU A 84 12.33 -2.49 12.60
N VAL A 85 12.27 -1.20 12.28
CA VAL A 85 12.88 -0.60 11.08
C VAL A 85 13.80 0.52 11.52
N ARG A 86 15.09 0.40 11.23
CA ARG A 86 16.08 1.46 11.42
C ARG A 86 16.61 1.91 10.06
N VAL A 87 16.68 3.21 9.86
CA VAL A 87 17.24 3.85 8.67
C VAL A 87 18.35 4.79 9.11
N ASP A 88 19.51 4.72 8.48
CA ASP A 88 20.61 5.63 8.72
C ASP A 88 20.66 6.78 7.71
N ARG A 89 21.55 7.74 7.91
CA ARG A 89 21.79 8.91 7.05
C ARG A 89 22.18 8.57 5.62
N THR A 90 22.73 7.39 5.37
CA THR A 90 23.09 6.92 4.03
C THR A 90 21.89 6.34 3.30
N GLY A 91 20.76 6.14 3.99
CA GLY A 91 19.58 5.44 3.52
C GLY A 91 19.69 3.92 3.63
N LEU A 92 20.72 3.40 4.29
CA LEU A 92 20.81 1.98 4.61
C LEU A 92 19.76 1.62 5.65
N LYS A 93 19.01 0.56 5.35
CA LYS A 93 17.89 0.11 6.16
C LYS A 93 18.19 -1.25 6.80
N HIS A 94 17.91 -1.33 8.10
CA HIS A 94 17.99 -2.55 8.88
C HIS A 94 16.60 -2.94 9.37
N LEU A 95 16.22 -4.18 9.12
CA LEU A 95 14.93 -4.75 9.52
C LEU A 95 15.18 -5.83 10.57
N ARG A 96 14.38 -5.83 11.64
CA ARG A 96 14.35 -6.92 12.63
C ARG A 96 12.91 -7.33 12.89
N ALA A 97 12.70 -8.64 12.98
CA ALA A 97 11.44 -9.22 13.40
C ALA A 97 11.71 -10.10 14.62
N ASP A 98 11.00 -9.84 15.71
CA ASP A 98 11.14 -10.56 16.98
C ASP A 98 12.61 -10.57 17.50
N GLY A 99 13.30 -9.43 17.32
CA GLY A 99 14.70 -9.23 17.70
C GLY A 99 15.74 -9.79 16.72
N VAL A 100 15.32 -10.57 15.69
CA VAL A 100 16.23 -11.19 14.72
C VAL A 100 16.33 -10.34 13.44
N PRO A 101 17.56 -10.01 12.98
CA PRO A 101 17.76 -9.36 11.68
C PRO A 101 17.13 -10.20 10.54
N THR A 102 16.45 -9.53 9.63
CA THR A 102 15.74 -10.22 8.55
C THR A 102 15.78 -9.44 7.24
N SER A 103 15.55 -10.14 6.11
CA SER A 103 15.31 -9.51 4.82
C SER A 103 13.90 -8.90 4.78
N ARG A 104 13.62 -8.08 3.76
CA ARG A 104 12.26 -7.55 3.60
C ARG A 104 11.24 -8.65 3.32
N SER A 105 11.58 -9.67 2.56
CA SER A 105 10.73 -10.84 2.34
C SER A 105 10.41 -11.55 3.66
N GLY A 106 11.41 -11.77 4.53
CA GLY A 106 11.20 -12.34 5.85
C GLY A 106 10.52 -11.39 6.87
N PHE A 107 10.41 -10.10 6.57
CA PHE A 107 9.72 -9.10 7.38
C PHE A 107 8.21 -9.04 7.10
N LEU A 108 7.82 -9.16 5.83
CA LEU A 108 6.43 -9.15 5.38
C LEU A 108 5.65 -10.40 5.85
N GLY A 109 4.32 -10.34 5.78
CA GLY A 109 3.43 -11.47 6.11
C GLY A 109 3.14 -11.67 7.59
N ARG A 110 3.59 -10.77 8.48
CA ARG A 110 3.34 -10.84 9.93
C ARG A 110 2.12 -10.06 10.36
N ALA A 111 1.82 -8.99 9.67
CA ALA A 111 0.64 -8.16 9.86
C ALA A 111 0.30 -7.50 8.53
N VAL A 112 -0.89 -6.93 8.45
CA VAL A 112 -1.37 -6.17 7.28
C VAL A 112 -1.90 -4.81 7.76
N THR A 113 -1.43 -3.75 7.14
CA THR A 113 -1.97 -2.40 7.26
C THR A 113 -2.60 -1.97 5.94
N LEU A 114 -3.74 -1.29 6.01
CA LEU A 114 -4.35 -0.63 4.87
C LEU A 114 -4.37 0.87 5.13
N TRP A 115 -3.60 1.59 4.34
CA TRP A 115 -3.52 3.04 4.40
C TRP A 115 -4.59 3.68 3.52
N SER A 116 -5.25 4.71 4.03
CA SER A 116 -6.05 5.64 3.24
C SER A 116 -5.76 7.06 3.67
N GLY A 117 -5.45 7.94 2.71
CA GLY A 117 -5.10 9.33 2.97
C GLY A 117 -5.34 10.24 1.76
N PRO A 118 -5.02 11.54 1.87
CA PRO A 118 -5.32 12.53 0.82
C PRO A 118 -4.67 12.20 -0.54
N GLU A 119 -3.49 11.57 -0.51
CA GLU A 119 -2.72 11.21 -1.70
C GLU A 119 -3.35 10.04 -2.48
N ASP A 120 -4.18 9.23 -1.83
CA ASP A 120 -4.78 8.03 -2.42
C ASP A 120 -5.75 8.34 -3.58
N THR A 121 -6.23 9.58 -3.70
CA THR A 121 -7.00 10.02 -4.88
C THR A 121 -6.24 9.79 -6.19
N GLN A 122 -4.89 9.71 -6.13
CA GLN A 122 -4.06 9.37 -7.28
C GLN A 122 -4.30 7.93 -7.79
N VAL A 123 -4.85 7.04 -6.99
CA VAL A 123 -5.29 5.71 -7.44
C VAL A 123 -6.36 5.86 -8.53
N VAL A 124 -7.27 6.82 -8.39
CA VAL A 124 -8.32 7.08 -9.38
C VAL A 124 -7.83 8.05 -10.46
N ALA A 125 -7.33 9.22 -10.07
CA ALA A 125 -7.00 10.31 -11.00
C ALA A 125 -5.60 10.17 -11.64
N GLY A 126 -4.69 9.48 -10.99
CA GLY A 126 -3.28 9.41 -11.36
C GLY A 126 -2.95 8.40 -12.45
N PRO A 127 -1.65 8.21 -12.70
CA PRO A 127 -1.16 7.25 -13.69
C PRO A 127 -1.43 5.80 -13.25
N ALA A 128 -1.40 4.86 -14.20
CA ALA A 128 -1.55 3.43 -13.95
C ALA A 128 -0.56 2.85 -12.92
N ALA A 129 0.56 3.53 -12.68
CA ALA A 129 1.53 3.13 -11.68
C ALA A 129 0.94 3.12 -10.26
N GLU A 130 0.08 4.09 -9.91
CA GLU A 130 -0.58 4.17 -8.61
C GLU A 130 -1.52 2.98 -8.40
N ARG A 131 -2.27 2.61 -9.43
CA ARG A 131 -3.18 1.45 -9.38
C ARG A 131 -2.43 0.12 -9.27
N ARG A 132 -1.31 -0.02 -9.96
CA ARG A 132 -0.44 -1.19 -9.76
C ARG A 132 0.16 -1.23 -8.36
N GLN A 133 0.54 -0.06 -7.82
CA GLN A 133 1.07 0.04 -6.46
C GLN A 133 0.03 -0.34 -5.40
N LEU A 134 -1.25 0.01 -5.61
CA LEU A 134 -2.36 -0.44 -4.76
C LEU A 134 -2.37 -1.99 -4.69
N LEU A 135 -2.45 -2.65 -5.84
CA LEU A 135 -2.50 -4.12 -5.93
C LEU A 135 -1.24 -4.79 -5.34
N ASP A 136 -0.06 -4.28 -5.71
CA ASP A 136 1.22 -4.81 -5.25
C ASP A 136 1.43 -4.59 -3.75
N GLY A 137 0.93 -3.47 -3.22
CA GLY A 137 1.02 -3.13 -1.81
C GLY A 137 0.36 -4.21 -0.93
N LEU A 138 -0.86 -4.60 -1.26
CA LEU A 138 -1.56 -5.66 -0.55
C LEU A 138 -0.94 -7.03 -0.81
N LEU A 139 -0.70 -7.40 -2.08
CA LEU A 139 -0.14 -8.71 -2.43
C LEU A 139 1.23 -8.97 -1.79
N CYS A 140 2.07 -7.95 -1.64
CA CYS A 140 3.35 -8.07 -0.96
C CYS A 140 3.18 -8.32 0.55
N GLN A 141 2.18 -7.73 1.18
CA GLN A 141 1.90 -7.95 2.60
C GLN A 141 1.31 -9.35 2.84
N LEU A 142 0.45 -9.84 1.95
CA LEU A 142 -0.17 -11.17 2.03
C LEU A 142 0.82 -12.30 1.68
N SER A 143 1.76 -12.04 0.76
CA SER A 143 2.64 -13.09 0.22
C SER A 143 4.08 -12.63 0.05
N PRO A 144 4.99 -12.99 0.98
CA PRO A 144 6.44 -12.76 0.81
C PRO A 144 6.99 -13.29 -0.51
N SER A 145 6.49 -14.43 -0.99
CA SER A 145 6.89 -15.01 -2.29
C SER A 145 6.46 -14.15 -3.49
N TYR A 146 5.32 -13.46 -3.38
CA TYR A 146 4.92 -12.48 -4.39
C TYR A 146 5.89 -11.29 -4.43
N TYR A 147 6.27 -10.76 -3.25
CA TYR A 147 7.27 -9.70 -3.16
C TYR A 147 8.59 -10.09 -3.85
N ASP A 148 9.11 -11.29 -3.59
CA ASP A 148 10.34 -11.78 -4.22
C ASP A 148 10.18 -11.93 -5.75
N THR A 149 9.03 -12.44 -6.20
CA THR A 149 8.69 -12.52 -7.62
C THR A 149 8.67 -11.16 -8.29
N LEU A 150 7.99 -10.19 -7.68
CA LEU A 150 7.88 -8.82 -8.17
C LEU A 150 9.24 -8.11 -8.22
N LEU A 151 10.07 -8.30 -7.19
CA LEU A 151 11.42 -7.73 -7.13
C LEU A 151 12.30 -8.27 -8.25
N ARG A 152 12.29 -9.60 -8.47
CA ARG A 152 13.01 -10.26 -9.56
C ARG A 152 12.50 -9.78 -10.92
N TYR A 153 11.18 -9.71 -11.10
CA TYR A 153 10.55 -9.19 -12.31
C TYR A 153 11.05 -7.78 -12.65
N HIS A 154 11.04 -6.86 -11.68
CA HIS A 154 11.54 -5.50 -11.91
C HIS A 154 13.05 -5.45 -12.25
N ARG A 155 13.86 -6.34 -11.71
CA ARG A 155 15.27 -6.47 -12.12
C ARG A 155 15.39 -6.90 -13.57
N VAL A 156 14.63 -7.92 -13.99
CA VAL A 156 14.58 -8.39 -15.38
C VAL A 156 14.18 -7.27 -16.33
N VAL A 157 13.11 -6.54 -16.04
CA VAL A 157 12.67 -5.39 -16.88
C VAL A 157 13.78 -4.34 -17.01
N ARG A 158 14.46 -3.98 -15.91
CA ARG A 158 15.55 -2.99 -15.96
C ARG A 158 16.73 -3.47 -16.80
N HIS A 159 17.15 -4.73 -16.65
CA HIS A 159 18.24 -5.31 -17.45
C HIS A 159 17.85 -5.37 -18.93
N ARG A 160 16.66 -5.89 -19.23
CA ARG A 160 16.15 -5.98 -20.59
C ARG A 160 16.06 -4.61 -21.28
N ASN A 161 15.56 -3.60 -20.58
CA ASN A 161 15.49 -2.23 -21.10
C ASN A 161 16.88 -1.63 -21.36
N ARG A 162 17.91 -2.00 -20.57
CA ARG A 162 19.30 -1.60 -20.83
C ARG A 162 19.83 -2.25 -22.11
N LEU A 163 19.57 -3.54 -22.31
CA LEU A 163 19.96 -4.27 -23.52
C LEU A 163 19.25 -3.74 -24.77
N LEU A 164 17.96 -3.45 -24.70
CA LEU A 164 17.20 -2.83 -25.80
C LEU A 164 17.79 -1.48 -26.21
N ARG A 165 18.15 -0.62 -25.25
CA ARG A 165 18.81 0.69 -25.52
C ARG A 165 20.20 0.53 -26.12
N ALA A 166 20.92 -0.48 -25.70
CA ALA A 166 22.24 -0.83 -26.24
C ALA A 166 22.17 -1.54 -27.60
N GLN A 167 20.98 -1.75 -28.18
CA GLN A 167 20.77 -2.48 -29.44
C GLN A 167 21.42 -3.87 -29.42
N ALA A 168 21.37 -4.55 -28.27
CA ALA A 168 21.98 -5.87 -28.09
C ALA A 168 21.37 -6.90 -29.06
N PRO A 169 22.13 -7.87 -29.56
CA PRO A 169 21.63 -8.92 -30.47
C PRO A 169 20.45 -9.67 -29.86
N PRO A 170 19.47 -10.13 -30.69
CA PRO A 170 18.26 -10.83 -30.20
C PRO A 170 18.58 -12.04 -29.31
N GLN A 171 19.62 -12.77 -29.58
CA GLN A 171 20.07 -13.93 -28.80
C GLN A 171 20.41 -13.58 -27.34
N VAL A 172 20.93 -12.36 -27.10
CA VAL A 172 21.22 -11.88 -25.75
C VAL A 172 19.94 -11.56 -24.98
N LEU A 173 18.86 -11.18 -25.69
CA LEU A 173 17.56 -10.89 -25.07
C LEU A 173 16.76 -12.14 -24.72
N GLU A 174 16.97 -13.26 -25.40
CA GLU A 174 16.17 -14.48 -25.25
C GLU A 174 16.11 -14.98 -23.80
N VAL A 175 17.26 -15.01 -23.12
CA VAL A 175 17.33 -15.41 -21.70
C VAL A 175 16.49 -14.49 -20.79
N TRP A 176 16.48 -13.20 -21.11
CA TRP A 176 15.70 -12.21 -20.36
C TRP A 176 14.22 -12.25 -20.73
N ASP A 177 13.89 -12.63 -21.96
CA ASP A 177 12.51 -12.82 -22.40
C ASP A 177 11.84 -13.98 -21.67
N GLU A 178 12.53 -15.12 -21.54
CA GLU A 178 12.01 -16.26 -20.78
C GLU A 178 11.75 -15.89 -19.31
N GLN A 179 12.69 -15.20 -18.69
CA GLN A 179 12.49 -14.73 -17.30
C GLN A 179 11.38 -13.68 -17.20
N LEU A 180 11.26 -12.78 -18.18
CA LEU A 180 10.20 -11.76 -18.22
C LEU A 180 8.83 -12.43 -18.31
N VAL A 181 8.69 -13.46 -19.14
CA VAL A 181 7.44 -14.22 -19.31
C VAL A 181 7.11 -15.00 -18.05
N ASP A 182 8.03 -15.82 -17.54
CA ASP A 182 7.79 -16.66 -16.36
C ASP A 182 7.38 -15.82 -15.14
N LEU A 183 8.17 -14.80 -14.81
CA LEU A 183 7.86 -13.94 -13.66
C LEU A 183 6.64 -13.04 -13.93
N GLY A 184 6.50 -12.57 -15.16
CA GLY A 184 5.42 -11.66 -15.56
C GLY A 184 4.04 -12.31 -15.49
N THR A 185 3.90 -13.52 -16.00
CA THR A 185 2.63 -14.27 -15.96
C THR A 185 2.19 -14.60 -14.53
N ARG A 186 3.14 -14.93 -13.64
CA ARG A 186 2.86 -15.12 -12.21
C ARG A 186 2.35 -13.84 -11.54
N VAL A 187 2.92 -12.67 -11.85
CA VAL A 187 2.44 -11.39 -11.32
C VAL A 187 1.03 -11.08 -11.84
N VAL A 188 0.80 -11.26 -13.16
CA VAL A 188 -0.53 -11.06 -13.77
C VAL A 188 -1.59 -11.95 -13.13
N GLU A 189 -1.29 -13.23 -12.94
CA GLU A 189 -2.21 -14.18 -12.31
C GLU A 189 -2.61 -13.74 -10.90
N ARG A 190 -1.65 -13.33 -10.06
CA ARG A 190 -1.92 -12.91 -8.69
C ARG A 190 -2.73 -11.60 -8.64
N ARG A 191 -2.41 -10.62 -9.48
CA ARG A 191 -3.18 -9.37 -9.57
C ARG A 191 -4.60 -9.61 -10.09
N SER A 192 -4.77 -10.45 -11.12
CA SER A 192 -6.09 -10.81 -11.64
C SER A 192 -6.96 -11.42 -10.54
N LYS A 193 -6.45 -12.44 -9.83
CA LYS A 193 -7.16 -13.08 -8.71
C LYS A 193 -7.55 -12.08 -7.61
N LEU A 194 -6.65 -11.14 -7.27
CA LEU A 194 -6.95 -10.11 -6.29
C LEU A 194 -8.10 -9.21 -6.76
N VAL A 195 -8.04 -8.70 -8.00
CA VAL A 195 -9.09 -7.82 -8.54
C VAL A 195 -10.43 -8.55 -8.65
N ASP A 196 -10.43 -9.83 -9.04
CA ASP A 196 -11.66 -10.64 -9.10
C ASP A 196 -12.31 -10.77 -7.71
N ARG A 197 -11.51 -10.96 -6.65
CA ARG A 197 -11.98 -11.00 -5.26
C ARG A 197 -12.46 -9.64 -4.73
N MET A 198 -11.83 -8.55 -5.17
CA MET A 198 -12.21 -7.19 -4.77
C MET A 198 -13.47 -6.66 -5.46
N ARG A 199 -13.86 -7.21 -6.61
CA ARG A 199 -14.92 -6.66 -7.49
C ARG A 199 -16.26 -6.53 -6.76
N GLY A 200 -16.76 -7.59 -6.15
CA GLY A 200 -18.00 -7.58 -5.38
C GLY A 200 -17.93 -6.65 -4.17
N PRO A 201 -16.96 -6.87 -3.26
CA PRO A 201 -16.78 -6.03 -2.09
C PRO A 201 -16.62 -4.53 -2.41
N ALA A 202 -15.92 -4.14 -3.48
CA ALA A 202 -15.77 -2.75 -3.87
C ALA A 202 -17.11 -2.10 -4.25
N ALA A 203 -17.97 -2.81 -4.97
CA ALA A 203 -19.32 -2.33 -5.31
C ALA A 203 -20.20 -2.20 -4.05
N GLU A 204 -20.20 -3.20 -3.18
CA GLU A 204 -20.98 -3.20 -1.93
C GLU A 204 -20.56 -2.06 -0.98
N TRP A 205 -19.24 -1.85 -0.80
CA TRP A 205 -18.74 -0.77 0.04
C TRP A 205 -19.04 0.60 -0.54
N ALA A 206 -18.94 0.78 -1.87
CA ALA A 206 -19.31 2.03 -2.53
C ALA A 206 -20.79 2.38 -2.31
N GLU A 207 -21.68 1.40 -2.43
CA GLU A 207 -23.09 1.55 -2.15
C GLU A 207 -23.35 1.93 -0.67
N ARG A 208 -22.76 1.20 0.28
CA ARG A 208 -22.86 1.48 1.72
C ARG A 208 -22.39 2.90 2.08
N LEU A 209 -21.32 3.37 1.43
CA LEU A 209 -20.78 4.72 1.61
C LEU A 209 -21.59 5.79 0.85
N GLY A 210 -22.54 5.41 0.00
CA GLY A 210 -23.30 6.33 -0.82
C GLY A 210 -22.44 7.01 -1.91
N CYS A 211 -21.49 6.28 -2.47
CA CYS A 211 -20.57 6.80 -3.49
C CYS A 211 -21.00 6.52 -4.93
N GLY A 212 -22.12 5.82 -5.15
CA GLY A 212 -22.52 5.30 -6.45
C GLY A 212 -22.05 3.86 -6.69
N VAL A 213 -22.18 3.35 -7.90
CA VAL A 213 -21.82 1.97 -8.28
C VAL A 213 -20.37 1.94 -8.76
N VAL A 214 -19.49 1.31 -7.98
CA VAL A 214 -18.08 1.14 -8.33
C VAL A 214 -17.86 -0.18 -9.04
N GLY A 215 -17.25 -0.14 -10.23
CA GLY A 215 -16.79 -1.30 -10.97
C GLY A 215 -15.28 -1.30 -11.15
N VAL A 216 -14.64 -2.46 -10.98
CA VAL A 216 -13.22 -2.64 -11.22
C VAL A 216 -12.95 -3.74 -12.23
N ARG A 217 -12.00 -3.52 -13.14
CA ARG A 217 -11.58 -4.49 -14.13
C ARG A 217 -10.08 -4.47 -14.32
N TYR A 218 -9.45 -5.63 -14.23
CA TYR A 218 -8.03 -5.78 -14.49
C TYR A 218 -7.76 -5.97 -15.98
N LEU A 219 -6.83 -5.18 -16.51
CA LEU A 219 -6.40 -5.20 -17.91
C LEU A 219 -4.90 -5.56 -17.94
N PRO A 220 -4.55 -6.82 -18.22
CA PRO A 220 -3.16 -7.27 -18.18
C PRO A 220 -2.34 -6.69 -19.33
N GLY A 221 -1.12 -6.23 -19.02
CA GLY A 221 -0.14 -5.75 -20.00
C GLY A 221 0.55 -6.87 -20.78
N CYS A 222 0.37 -8.13 -20.36
CA CYS A 222 0.71 -9.31 -21.15
C CYS A 222 -0.37 -10.39 -20.98
N PRO A 223 -0.52 -11.29 -21.96
CA PRO A 223 -1.38 -12.46 -21.81
C PRO A 223 -0.98 -13.27 -20.57
N PRO A 224 -1.95 -13.85 -19.83
CA PRO A 224 -1.68 -14.75 -18.70
C PRO A 224 -1.05 -16.08 -19.16
N ASP A 225 -1.30 -16.49 -20.40
CA ASP A 225 -0.71 -17.67 -21.00
C ASP A 225 0.73 -17.38 -21.43
N PRO A 226 1.74 -18.17 -20.98
CA PRO A 226 3.15 -17.93 -21.29
C PRO A 226 3.47 -18.00 -22.80
N GLN A 227 2.80 -18.88 -23.55
CA GLN A 227 3.05 -19.02 -25.00
C GLN A 227 2.55 -17.79 -25.74
N MET A 228 1.34 -17.32 -25.44
CA MET A 228 0.79 -16.10 -26.02
C MET A 228 1.63 -14.86 -25.63
N ALA A 229 2.20 -14.83 -24.42
CA ALA A 229 3.11 -13.77 -23.99
C ALA A 229 4.40 -13.75 -24.82
N ARG A 230 5.02 -14.92 -25.12
CA ARG A 230 6.18 -15.04 -26.01
C ARG A 230 5.85 -14.55 -27.43
N GLU A 231 4.73 -14.96 -27.97
CA GLU A 231 4.30 -14.55 -29.31
C GLU A 231 4.10 -13.03 -29.40
N ARG A 232 3.51 -12.44 -28.35
CA ARG A 232 3.33 -10.98 -28.27
C ARG A 232 4.69 -10.25 -28.17
N LEU A 233 5.63 -10.77 -27.40
CA LEU A 233 7.00 -10.25 -27.34
C LEU A 233 7.67 -10.29 -28.70
N ALA A 234 7.61 -11.43 -29.41
CA ALA A 234 8.20 -11.58 -30.73
C ALA A 234 7.63 -10.57 -31.73
N ARG A 235 6.30 -10.38 -31.74
CA ARG A 235 5.64 -9.38 -32.62
C ARG A 235 6.08 -7.96 -32.34
N LEU A 236 6.28 -7.59 -31.08
CA LEU A 236 6.61 -6.21 -30.68
C LEU A 236 8.12 -5.95 -30.64
N ARG A 237 8.96 -6.94 -30.92
CA ARG A 237 10.43 -6.88 -30.82
C ARG A 237 11.03 -5.64 -31.50
N ARG A 238 10.62 -5.37 -32.74
CA ARG A 238 11.12 -4.21 -33.51
C ARG A 238 10.76 -2.89 -32.84
N GLU A 239 9.55 -2.80 -32.31
CA GLU A 239 9.07 -1.61 -31.63
C GLU A 239 9.77 -1.43 -30.28
N GLU A 240 10.05 -2.49 -29.52
CA GLU A 240 10.82 -2.46 -28.30
C GLU A 240 12.24 -1.97 -28.52
N TYR A 241 12.90 -2.42 -29.57
CA TYR A 241 14.22 -1.90 -29.97
C TYR A 241 14.15 -0.41 -30.32
N ARG A 242 13.15 0.00 -31.09
CA ARG A 242 12.97 1.40 -31.47
C ARG A 242 12.77 2.32 -30.25
N ARG A 243 12.00 1.87 -29.27
CA ARG A 243 11.68 2.66 -28.04
C ARG A 243 12.71 2.45 -26.92
N GLY A 244 13.54 1.44 -26.97
CA GLY A 244 14.48 1.08 -25.91
C GLY A 244 13.82 0.64 -24.60
N VAL A 245 12.57 0.14 -24.64
CA VAL A 245 11.78 -0.27 -23.46
C VAL A 245 10.93 -1.50 -23.75
N SER A 246 10.70 -2.30 -22.71
CA SER A 246 9.78 -3.43 -22.75
C SER A 246 8.33 -2.97 -22.88
N LEU A 247 7.60 -3.54 -23.83
CA LEU A 247 6.21 -3.20 -24.13
C LEU A 247 5.21 -4.28 -23.68
N VAL A 248 5.69 -5.44 -23.28
CA VAL A 248 4.89 -6.58 -22.82
C VAL A 248 5.27 -6.90 -21.37
N GLY A 249 4.27 -7.03 -20.50
CA GLY A 249 4.46 -7.44 -19.11
C GLY A 249 3.63 -6.64 -18.10
N PRO A 250 3.58 -7.11 -16.84
CA PRO A 250 2.76 -6.50 -15.78
C PRO A 250 3.15 -5.06 -15.41
N HIS A 251 4.29 -4.55 -15.82
CA HIS A 251 4.61 -3.12 -15.72
C HIS A 251 3.76 -2.23 -16.64
N ARG A 252 2.95 -2.83 -17.52
CA ARG A 252 1.98 -2.19 -18.43
C ARG A 252 0.52 -2.47 -18.06
N ASP A 253 0.28 -3.19 -16.94
CA ASP A 253 -1.07 -3.46 -16.48
C ASP A 253 -1.82 -2.18 -16.15
N GLU A 254 -3.16 -2.27 -16.33
CA GLU A 254 -4.09 -1.24 -15.91
C GLU A 254 -5.19 -1.86 -15.04
N LEU A 255 -5.63 -1.11 -14.04
CA LEU A 255 -6.86 -1.35 -13.29
C LEU A 255 -7.87 -0.29 -13.71
N GLU A 256 -8.82 -0.66 -14.55
CA GLU A 256 -9.93 0.21 -14.90
C GLU A 256 -10.87 0.35 -13.70
N ILE A 257 -11.16 1.60 -13.33
CA ILE A 257 -12.09 1.93 -12.25
C ILE A 257 -13.24 2.74 -12.85
N ARG A 258 -14.46 2.25 -12.70
CA ARG A 258 -15.68 2.92 -13.16
C ARG A 258 -16.52 3.35 -11.97
N LEU A 259 -17.22 4.47 -12.14
CA LEU A 259 -18.23 4.97 -11.23
C LEU A 259 -19.50 5.24 -12.06
N ASP A 260 -20.62 4.61 -11.71
CA ASP A 260 -21.89 4.73 -12.43
C ASP A 260 -21.73 4.48 -13.94
N ALA A 261 -20.98 3.43 -14.30
CA ALA A 261 -20.63 3.03 -15.67
C ALA A 261 -19.70 4.01 -16.44
N ALA A 262 -19.35 5.18 -15.89
CA ALA A 262 -18.39 6.11 -16.49
C ALA A 262 -16.97 5.85 -15.98
N ASP A 263 -15.94 6.29 -16.74
CA ASP A 263 -14.55 6.26 -16.29
C ASP A 263 -14.37 7.19 -15.08
N ALA A 264 -14.06 6.63 -13.92
CA ALA A 264 -13.91 7.37 -12.68
C ALA A 264 -12.75 8.41 -12.76
N ARG A 265 -11.70 8.14 -13.52
CA ARG A 265 -10.57 9.05 -13.71
C ARG A 265 -11.00 10.37 -14.36
N THR A 266 -11.89 10.30 -15.33
CA THR A 266 -12.29 11.45 -16.13
C THR A 266 -13.49 12.19 -15.53
N PHE A 267 -14.43 11.47 -14.93
CA PHE A 267 -15.74 12.02 -14.60
C PHE A 267 -16.00 12.14 -13.09
N ALA A 268 -15.26 11.45 -12.22
CA ALA A 268 -15.51 11.54 -10.79
C ALA A 268 -14.98 12.85 -10.19
N SER A 269 -15.81 13.53 -9.40
CA SER A 269 -15.39 14.67 -8.57
C SER A 269 -14.38 14.22 -7.51
N ARG A 270 -13.63 15.15 -6.90
CA ARG A 270 -12.66 14.83 -5.83
C ARG A 270 -13.29 14.06 -4.66
N GLY A 271 -14.49 14.46 -4.23
CA GLY A 271 -15.22 13.76 -3.18
C GLY A 271 -15.64 12.35 -3.58
N GLN A 272 -16.04 12.16 -4.85
CA GLN A 272 -16.33 10.82 -5.40
C GLN A 272 -15.06 9.98 -5.50
N GLN A 273 -13.95 10.53 -5.97
CA GLN A 273 -12.66 9.82 -6.03
C GLN A 273 -12.23 9.31 -4.66
N ARG A 274 -12.37 10.11 -3.58
CA ARG A 274 -12.11 9.68 -2.20
C ARG A 274 -13.01 8.53 -1.77
N GLY A 275 -14.31 8.65 -2.04
CA GLY A 275 -15.25 7.57 -1.74
C GLY A 275 -14.93 6.28 -2.47
N VAL A 276 -14.55 6.35 -3.75
CA VAL A 276 -14.10 5.20 -4.55
C VAL A 276 -12.85 4.55 -3.95
N VAL A 277 -11.84 5.35 -3.60
CA VAL A 277 -10.62 4.82 -2.98
C VAL A 277 -10.91 4.16 -1.64
N LEU A 278 -11.73 4.78 -0.81
CA LEU A 278 -12.13 4.19 0.47
C LEU A 278 -12.87 2.86 0.28
N ALA A 279 -13.78 2.79 -0.70
CA ALA A 279 -14.46 1.54 -1.04
C ALA A 279 -13.47 0.45 -1.50
N LEU A 280 -12.44 0.81 -2.27
CA LEU A 280 -11.38 -0.12 -2.66
C LEU A 280 -10.56 -0.60 -1.45
N ARG A 281 -10.20 0.28 -0.51
CA ARG A 281 -9.49 -0.08 0.73
C ARG A 281 -10.32 -1.02 1.61
N LEU A 282 -11.62 -0.79 1.69
CA LEU A 282 -12.52 -1.66 2.43
C LEU A 282 -12.74 -3.00 1.69
N ALA A 283 -12.69 -3.02 0.36
CA ALA A 283 -12.64 -4.26 -0.42
C ALA A 283 -11.34 -5.04 -0.18
N GLU A 284 -10.19 -4.37 -0.09
CA GLU A 284 -8.93 -4.99 0.32
C GLU A 284 -9.05 -5.63 1.73
N ARG A 285 -9.73 -4.95 2.67
CA ARG A 285 -10.00 -5.50 4.00
C ARG A 285 -10.76 -6.83 3.93
N GLU A 286 -11.81 -6.92 3.10
CA GLU A 286 -12.58 -8.16 2.95
C GLU A 286 -11.71 -9.30 2.41
N VAL A 287 -10.83 -9.00 1.45
CA VAL A 287 -9.87 -9.99 0.91
C VAL A 287 -8.89 -10.46 2.01
N VAL A 288 -8.36 -9.54 2.84
CA VAL A 288 -7.47 -9.90 3.95
C VAL A 288 -8.20 -10.78 4.95
N ARG A 289 -9.42 -10.40 5.35
CA ARG A 289 -10.23 -11.16 6.31
C ARG A 289 -10.55 -12.56 5.80
N GLU A 290 -10.89 -12.70 4.53
CA GLU A 290 -11.13 -13.99 3.89
C GLU A 290 -9.87 -14.86 3.86
N GLU A 291 -8.69 -14.28 3.57
CA GLU A 291 -7.45 -15.03 3.40
C GLU A 291 -6.77 -15.40 4.71
N LEU A 292 -6.82 -14.51 5.71
CA LEU A 292 -6.09 -14.66 6.97
C LEU A 292 -6.99 -14.96 8.18
N GLY A 293 -8.32 -14.86 8.03
CA GLY A 293 -9.27 -15.03 9.14
C GLY A 293 -9.26 -13.87 10.14
N GLU A 294 -8.54 -12.78 9.85
CA GLU A 294 -8.38 -11.61 10.72
C GLU A 294 -8.48 -10.32 9.93
N ASP A 295 -9.02 -9.26 10.56
CA ASP A 295 -9.03 -7.94 9.97
C ASP A 295 -7.62 -7.31 9.96
N PRO A 296 -7.24 -6.56 8.90
CA PRO A 296 -6.04 -5.71 8.91
C PRO A 296 -6.21 -4.52 9.84
N VAL A 297 -5.12 -3.80 10.12
CA VAL A 297 -5.19 -2.48 10.77
C VAL A 297 -5.48 -1.42 9.72
N LEU A 298 -6.52 -0.61 9.92
CA LEU A 298 -6.85 0.50 9.03
C LEU A 298 -6.17 1.79 9.51
N LEU A 299 -5.43 2.43 8.64
CA LEU A 299 -4.75 3.71 8.89
C LEU A 299 -5.43 4.79 8.04
N LEU A 300 -6.16 5.71 8.70
CA LEU A 300 -6.99 6.72 8.04
C LEU A 300 -6.43 8.11 8.31
N ASP A 301 -5.71 8.67 7.34
CA ASP A 301 -5.10 10.00 7.44
C ASP A 301 -6.00 11.07 6.82
N ASP A 302 -6.52 11.97 7.63
CA ASP A 302 -7.44 13.05 7.24
C ASP A 302 -8.69 12.60 6.45
N VAL A 303 -8.97 11.29 6.42
CA VAL A 303 -10.09 10.72 5.65
C VAL A 303 -11.42 11.20 6.19
N VAL A 304 -11.51 11.30 7.51
CA VAL A 304 -12.77 11.70 8.19
C VAL A 304 -13.07 13.18 7.98
N ALA A 305 -12.03 14.03 7.99
CA ALA A 305 -12.17 15.46 7.74
C ALA A 305 -12.63 15.77 6.30
N ASP A 306 -12.31 14.87 5.38
CA ASP A 306 -12.59 15.02 3.95
C ASP A 306 -13.94 14.42 3.50
N LEU A 307 -14.60 13.66 4.37
CA LEU A 307 -15.93 13.10 4.14
C LEU A 307 -17.02 14.04 4.72
N ASP A 308 -18.18 14.05 4.06
CA ASP A 308 -19.34 14.67 4.68
C ASP A 308 -19.79 13.89 5.94
N ARG A 309 -20.54 14.56 6.83
CA ARG A 309 -20.97 13.98 8.12
C ARG A 309 -21.74 12.66 7.96
N GLU A 310 -22.50 12.52 6.89
CA GLU A 310 -23.29 11.31 6.66
C GLU A 310 -22.41 10.13 6.25
N ARG A 311 -21.45 10.34 5.34
CA ARG A 311 -20.47 9.31 4.93
C ARG A 311 -19.56 8.92 6.09
N THR A 312 -19.11 9.90 6.89
CA THR A 312 -18.34 9.63 8.12
C THR A 312 -19.13 8.71 9.05
N ARG A 313 -20.41 9.03 9.31
CA ARG A 313 -21.26 8.21 10.17
C ARG A 313 -21.47 6.80 9.63
N ARG A 314 -21.70 6.65 8.33
CA ARG A 314 -21.81 5.32 7.65
C ARG A 314 -20.52 4.52 7.77
N LEU A 315 -19.37 5.15 7.52
CA LEU A 315 -18.07 4.52 7.67
C LEU A 315 -17.86 4.01 9.10
N MET A 316 -18.03 4.87 10.11
CA MET A 316 -17.78 4.50 11.49
C MET A 316 -18.71 3.38 11.97
N ARG A 317 -20.00 3.43 11.65
CA ARG A 317 -20.94 2.32 11.93
C ARG A 317 -20.52 1.00 11.27
N ALA A 318 -20.03 1.07 10.04
CA ALA A 318 -19.60 -0.11 9.30
C ALA A 318 -18.28 -0.73 9.84
N LEU A 319 -17.50 0.03 10.61
CA LEU A 319 -16.26 -0.40 11.25
C LEU A 319 -16.46 -0.82 12.72
N GLU A 320 -17.62 -0.56 13.32
CA GLU A 320 -17.93 -0.96 14.71
C GLU A 320 -17.77 -2.48 14.90
N GLY A 321 -17.04 -2.87 15.95
CA GLY A 321 -16.80 -4.29 16.27
C GLY A 321 -15.92 -5.06 15.26
N GLY A 322 -15.33 -4.34 14.29
CA GLY A 322 -14.48 -4.90 13.23
C GLY A 322 -12.98 -4.63 13.44
N PRO A 323 -12.31 -4.03 12.43
CA PRO A 323 -10.86 -3.83 12.46
C PRO A 323 -10.44 -2.80 13.51
N GLN A 324 -9.18 -2.89 13.94
CA GLN A 324 -8.59 -1.74 14.62
C GLN A 324 -8.36 -0.63 13.59
N VAL A 325 -8.80 0.57 13.96
CA VAL A 325 -8.63 1.80 13.16
C VAL A 325 -7.71 2.75 13.91
N VAL A 326 -6.74 3.32 13.21
CA VAL A 326 -5.95 4.46 13.69
C VAL A 326 -6.21 5.61 12.73
N ALA A 327 -6.89 6.65 13.20
CA ALA A 327 -7.29 7.78 12.37
C ALA A 327 -6.68 9.08 12.91
N THR A 328 -6.23 9.97 12.00
CA THR A 328 -5.86 11.33 12.40
C THR A 328 -7.11 12.19 12.55
N ALA A 329 -7.08 13.09 13.53
CA ALA A 329 -8.12 14.09 13.76
C ALA A 329 -7.49 15.43 14.12
N THR A 330 -8.25 16.50 13.95
CA THR A 330 -7.90 17.82 14.48
C THR A 330 -8.11 17.84 16.01
N ASP A 331 -7.92 18.97 16.68
CA ASP A 331 -8.13 19.08 18.13
C ASP A 331 -9.58 18.80 18.57
N ARG A 332 -10.53 18.79 17.63
CA ARG A 332 -11.93 18.41 17.86
C ARG A 332 -12.18 17.04 17.26
N LEU A 333 -12.55 16.09 18.11
CA LEU A 333 -12.96 14.77 17.66
C LEU A 333 -14.28 14.86 16.88
N GLU A 334 -14.21 14.62 15.59
CA GLU A 334 -15.36 14.67 14.68
C GLU A 334 -16.08 13.32 14.56
N PHE A 335 -15.53 12.28 15.19
CA PHE A 335 -16.05 10.91 15.15
C PHE A 335 -15.89 10.20 16.49
N PRO A 336 -16.73 9.21 16.82
CA PRO A 336 -16.57 8.38 18.00
C PRO A 336 -15.24 7.63 17.96
N CYS A 337 -14.49 7.62 19.06
CA CYS A 337 -13.25 6.85 19.21
C CYS A 337 -13.19 6.21 20.59
N ASP A 338 -12.51 5.06 20.66
CA ASP A 338 -12.33 4.27 21.88
C ASP A 338 -11.10 4.74 22.67
N HIS A 339 -10.10 5.26 21.96
CA HIS A 339 -8.83 5.71 22.54
C HIS A 339 -8.28 6.95 21.83
N VAL A 340 -7.59 7.81 22.58
CA VAL A 340 -6.97 9.05 22.07
C VAL A 340 -5.48 9.05 22.33
N VAL A 341 -4.71 9.23 21.24
CA VAL A 341 -3.26 9.47 21.28
C VAL A 341 -3.03 10.96 21.03
N ALA A 342 -2.78 11.73 22.08
CA ALA A 342 -2.54 13.17 21.97
C ALA A 342 -1.08 13.46 21.62
N LEU A 343 -0.86 14.29 20.59
CA LEU A 343 0.45 14.80 20.18
C LEU A 343 0.59 16.27 20.59
N GLY A 344 1.76 16.66 21.11
CA GLY A 344 2.06 18.05 21.46
C GLY A 344 1.68 18.46 22.89
N SER A 345 1.19 17.58 23.74
CA SER A 345 1.26 17.76 25.17
C SER A 345 2.66 17.35 25.61
N GLU A 346 3.54 18.31 25.91
CA GLU A 346 4.69 18.04 26.77
C GLU A 346 4.15 17.39 28.03
N VAL A 347 4.42 16.10 28.22
CA VAL A 347 4.39 15.50 29.54
C VAL A 347 5.58 16.12 30.22
N ALA A 348 5.34 17.25 30.94
CA ALA A 348 6.28 17.74 31.92
C ALA A 348 6.50 16.59 32.92
N CYS A 349 7.70 16.04 32.91
CA CYS A 349 8.19 15.18 33.98
C CYS A 349 8.39 15.97 35.24
#